data_7d55b96387f692a558741f5b9cad2554
#
_entry.id   7d55b96387f692a558741f5b9cad2554
#
_cell.length_a   1.000
_cell.length_b   1.000
_cell.length_c   1.000
_cell.angle_alpha   90.00
_cell.angle_beta   90.00
_cell.angle_gamma   90.00
#
_symmetry.space_group_name_H-M   'P 1'
#
loop_
_entity.id
_entity.type
_entity.pdbx_description
1 polymer ?
#
loop_
_entity_poly.entity_id
_entity_poly.type
_entity_poly.pdbx_seq_one_letter_code
_entity_poly.pdbx_strand_id
1 'polypeptide(L)'
;MKLITFSAHDGYPLVGHRFDPPYTTHAPKAIIVIAPAMAVPQTFYAPFAQYLAAQGFAAWTFDYRSTGKSLPGSMRGAKGDLTDWYSRDYDAVLNLAADTHAGAPVFAVGHSFGGQCAPLLPSRNRLAGLINIAVGSGSGRHLLPSVRRNAPFMWHVMAPLLCPLFGYFPGEKFGVVGNVPTGAMFQWRRWCLTPDYILSGEPGAREAYASAQFPVLGLMFSDDELLLEEGSRMLHGAYTRRPADYRFIAPQDVGLKRVGHFGFFKPQSEASLWPLVTKWIDERST
;
A
#
# COMPACT_ATOMS: atom_id res chain seq x y z
N MET A 1 -10.80 11.02 14.59
CA MET A 1 -9.51 11.16 13.84
C MET A 1 -8.57 12.05 14.64
N LYS A 2 -7.36 11.57 14.92
CA LYS A 2 -6.31 12.28 15.66
C LYS A 2 -5.06 12.34 14.80
N LEU A 3 -4.51 13.54 14.58
CA LEU A 3 -3.22 13.70 13.92
C LEU A 3 -2.12 13.17 14.84
N ILE A 4 -1.18 12.43 14.29
CA ILE A 4 -0.01 11.92 14.98
C ILE A 4 1.26 12.30 14.22
N THR A 5 2.31 12.59 14.98
CA THR A 5 3.67 12.76 14.47
C THR A 5 4.56 11.73 15.14
N PHE A 6 5.43 11.12 14.38
CA PHE A 6 6.35 10.11 14.87
C PHE A 6 7.62 10.11 14.02
N SER A 7 8.62 9.36 14.41
CA SER A 7 9.86 9.25 13.64
C SER A 7 10.00 7.89 13.00
N ALA A 8 10.48 7.86 11.77
CA ALA A 8 11.01 6.65 11.17
C ALA A 8 12.23 6.12 11.96
N HIS A 9 12.67 4.90 11.67
CA HIS A 9 13.80 4.29 12.40
C HIS A 9 15.12 5.06 12.31
N ASP A 10 15.28 5.91 11.30
CA ASP A 10 16.43 6.80 11.09
C ASP A 10 16.20 8.25 11.56
N GLY A 11 15.13 8.49 12.31
CA GLY A 11 14.78 9.81 12.84
C GLY A 11 14.03 10.72 11.87
N TYR A 12 13.69 10.27 10.65
CA TYR A 12 12.92 11.10 9.71
C TYR A 12 11.51 11.38 10.25
N PRO A 13 11.03 12.65 10.27
CA PRO A 13 9.73 12.98 10.81
C PRO A 13 8.61 12.52 9.87
N LEU A 14 7.66 11.78 10.41
CA LEU A 14 6.50 11.24 9.70
C LEU A 14 5.20 11.77 10.31
N VAL A 15 4.18 11.87 9.47
CA VAL A 15 2.85 12.31 9.86
C VAL A 15 1.82 11.26 9.48
N GLY A 16 0.97 10.93 10.44
CA GLY A 16 -0.13 9.98 10.26
C GLY A 16 -1.41 10.47 10.90
N HIS A 17 -2.46 9.68 10.76
CA HIS A 17 -3.71 9.83 11.51
C HIS A 17 -4.08 8.51 12.18
N ARG A 18 -4.61 8.64 13.40
CA ARG A 18 -5.22 7.55 14.13
C ARG A 18 -6.71 7.75 14.22
N PHE A 19 -7.46 6.69 13.97
CA PHE A 19 -8.90 6.61 14.04
C PHE A 19 -9.26 5.55 15.08
N ASP A 20 -9.63 6.00 16.26
CA ASP A 20 -10.00 5.10 17.36
C ASP A 20 -11.51 4.81 17.30
N PRO A 21 -11.95 3.62 17.78
CA PRO A 21 -13.36 3.31 17.93
C PRO A 21 -14.05 4.35 18.81
N PRO A 22 -15.29 4.76 18.51
CA PRO A 22 -16.05 5.61 19.39
C PRO A 22 -16.47 4.83 20.65
N TYR A 23 -16.39 5.46 21.80
CA TYR A 23 -16.96 4.96 23.08
C TYR A 23 -16.41 3.63 23.60
N THR A 24 -15.12 3.36 23.50
CA THR A 24 -14.55 2.11 24.03
C THR A 24 -13.94 2.30 25.41
N THR A 25 -14.52 1.61 26.41
CA THR A 25 -13.87 1.22 27.66
C THR A 25 -12.97 -0.01 27.47
N HIS A 26 -12.98 -0.61 26.28
CA HIS A 26 -12.27 -1.84 25.94
C HIS A 26 -11.18 -1.60 24.88
N ALA A 27 -10.19 -2.48 24.82
CA ALA A 27 -9.21 -2.49 23.74
C ALA A 27 -9.90 -2.67 22.36
N PRO A 28 -9.34 -2.11 21.27
CA PRO A 28 -9.88 -2.33 19.93
C PRO A 28 -9.82 -3.81 19.56
N LYS A 29 -10.76 -4.29 18.75
CA LYS A 29 -10.80 -5.68 18.24
C LYS A 29 -9.48 -6.08 17.57
N ALA A 30 -8.94 -5.17 16.79
CA ALA A 30 -7.65 -5.28 16.13
C ALA A 30 -7.13 -3.88 15.75
N ILE A 31 -5.85 -3.82 15.42
CA ILE A 31 -5.18 -2.65 14.88
C ILE A 31 -5.03 -2.84 13.37
N ILE A 32 -5.34 -1.81 12.60
CA ILE A 32 -5.26 -1.86 11.15
C ILE A 32 -4.38 -0.71 10.65
N VAL A 33 -3.21 -1.04 10.10
CA VAL A 33 -2.32 -0.07 9.45
C VAL A 33 -2.64 -0.06 7.96
N ILE A 34 -3.09 1.08 7.44
CA ILE A 34 -3.40 1.26 6.02
C ILE A 34 -2.17 1.86 5.33
N ALA A 35 -1.54 1.06 4.47
CA ALA A 35 -0.35 1.44 3.72
C ALA A 35 -0.72 1.99 2.34
N PRO A 36 -0.34 3.24 2.03
CA PRO A 36 -0.73 3.92 0.81
C PRO A 36 -0.14 3.31 -0.47
N ALA A 37 -0.83 3.51 -1.58
CA ALA A 37 -0.26 3.34 -2.92
C ALA A 37 0.80 4.41 -3.21
N MET A 38 1.57 4.19 -4.28
CA MET A 38 2.62 5.11 -4.76
C MET A 38 2.07 6.53 -4.90
N ALA A 39 2.68 7.46 -4.15
CA ALA A 39 2.37 8.89 -4.19
C ALA A 39 0.87 9.25 -3.94
N VAL A 40 0.12 8.40 -3.26
CA VAL A 40 -1.25 8.67 -2.83
C VAL A 40 -1.24 9.17 -1.39
N PRO A 41 -1.77 10.36 -1.09
CA PRO A 41 -1.76 10.90 0.27
C PRO A 41 -2.67 10.08 1.19
N GLN A 42 -2.27 9.96 2.46
CA GLN A 42 -3.01 9.22 3.48
C GLN A 42 -4.46 9.65 3.66
N THR A 43 -4.77 10.92 3.35
CA THR A 43 -6.13 11.46 3.46
C THR A 43 -7.12 10.78 2.52
N PHE A 44 -6.65 10.20 1.42
CA PHE A 44 -7.47 9.41 0.50
C PHE A 44 -8.12 8.20 1.19
N TYR A 45 -7.48 7.66 2.21
CA TYR A 45 -7.94 6.46 2.93
C TYR A 45 -8.82 6.80 4.14
N ALA A 46 -9.04 8.09 4.45
CA ALA A 46 -9.78 8.51 5.62
C ALA A 46 -11.21 7.96 5.71
N PRO A 47 -12.01 7.89 4.61
CA PRO A 47 -13.35 7.30 4.68
C PRO A 47 -13.34 5.84 5.13
N PHE A 48 -12.44 5.03 4.58
CA PHE A 48 -12.29 3.63 4.97
C PHE A 48 -11.77 3.47 6.40
N ALA A 49 -10.82 4.31 6.83
CA ALA A 49 -10.32 4.30 8.20
C ALA A 49 -11.41 4.70 9.22
N GLN A 50 -12.31 5.64 8.88
CA GLN A 50 -13.46 6.01 9.70
C GLN A 50 -14.46 4.85 9.81
N TYR A 51 -14.74 4.17 8.70
CA TYR A 51 -15.57 2.97 8.71
C TYR A 51 -14.99 1.89 9.63
N LEU A 52 -13.70 1.60 9.52
CA LEU A 52 -13.03 0.61 10.38
C LEU A 52 -13.15 0.99 11.87
N ALA A 53 -12.96 2.26 12.19
CA ALA A 53 -13.14 2.74 13.56
C ALA A 53 -14.58 2.54 14.05
N ALA A 54 -15.59 2.81 13.22
CA ALA A 54 -16.99 2.56 13.54
C ALA A 54 -17.31 1.06 13.77
N GLN A 55 -16.52 0.15 13.16
CA GLN A 55 -16.62 -1.30 13.36
C GLN A 55 -15.85 -1.82 14.58
N GLY A 56 -15.21 -0.94 15.35
CA GLY A 56 -14.48 -1.31 16.58
C GLY A 56 -12.99 -1.59 16.40
N PHE A 57 -12.40 -1.22 15.25
CA PHE A 57 -10.97 -1.35 14.97
C PHE A 57 -10.22 -0.04 15.22
N ALA A 58 -8.96 -0.10 15.65
CA ALA A 58 -8.08 1.07 15.65
C ALA A 58 -7.37 1.17 14.30
N ALA A 59 -7.76 2.12 13.45
CA ALA A 59 -7.17 2.29 12.13
C ALA A 59 -6.12 3.40 12.12
N TRP A 60 -5.02 3.16 11.39
CA TRP A 60 -3.89 4.06 11.26
C TRP A 60 -3.60 4.33 9.78
N THR A 61 -3.41 5.59 9.42
CA THR A 61 -2.93 6.00 8.10
C THR A 61 -1.66 6.83 8.26
N PHE A 62 -0.81 6.86 7.25
CA PHE A 62 0.41 7.64 7.26
C PHE A 62 0.84 8.04 5.84
N ASP A 63 1.66 9.06 5.75
CA ASP A 63 2.38 9.40 4.52
C ASP A 63 3.81 8.90 4.63
N TYR A 64 4.33 8.26 3.58
CA TYR A 64 5.76 7.94 3.48
C TYR A 64 6.59 9.22 3.49
N ARG A 65 7.87 9.13 3.86
CA ARG A 65 8.79 10.28 3.77
C ARG A 65 8.72 10.94 2.40
N SER A 66 8.86 12.24 2.39
CA SER A 66 8.81 13.04 1.16
C SER A 66 7.51 12.93 0.38
N THR A 67 6.41 12.52 1.02
CA THR A 67 5.07 12.54 0.45
C THR A 67 4.07 13.21 1.39
N GLY A 68 2.98 13.74 0.87
CA GLY A 68 1.89 14.30 1.66
C GLY A 68 2.35 15.22 2.79
N LYS A 69 1.88 14.96 4.01
CA LYS A 69 2.26 15.71 5.21
C LYS A 69 3.63 15.32 5.79
N SER A 70 4.21 14.20 5.36
CA SER A 70 5.57 13.77 5.71
C SER A 70 6.63 14.39 4.79
N LEU A 71 6.28 15.42 4.01
CA LEU A 71 7.22 16.22 3.22
C LEU A 71 7.51 17.52 3.99
N PRO A 72 8.67 17.64 4.67
CA PRO A 72 9.07 18.89 5.31
C PRO A 72 9.63 19.87 4.27
N GLY A 73 8.76 20.70 3.69
CA GLY A 73 9.19 21.74 2.74
C GLY A 73 9.04 21.34 1.27
N SER A 74 10.10 21.46 0.47
CA SER A 74 10.04 21.30 -0.98
C SER A 74 10.35 19.87 -1.43
N MET A 75 9.65 19.40 -2.49
CA MET A 75 10.00 18.16 -3.19
C MET A 75 11.39 18.21 -3.84
N ARG A 76 11.87 19.40 -4.19
CA ARG A 76 13.21 19.55 -4.79
C ARG A 76 14.29 19.17 -3.77
N GLY A 77 15.04 18.10 -4.10
CA GLY A 77 16.06 17.57 -3.21
C GLY A 77 15.52 16.66 -2.10
N ALA A 78 14.21 16.34 -2.12
CA ALA A 78 13.63 15.36 -1.23
C ALA A 78 14.32 14.01 -1.38
N LYS A 79 14.77 13.45 -0.28
CA LYS A 79 15.52 12.18 -0.22
C LYS A 79 14.60 11.04 0.14
N GLY A 80 15.04 9.83 -0.19
CA GLY A 80 14.39 8.58 0.11
C GLY A 80 14.14 7.75 -1.14
N ASP A 81 14.15 6.46 -0.95
CA ASP A 81 13.81 5.46 -1.95
C ASP A 81 12.69 4.55 -1.43
N LEU A 82 12.31 3.53 -2.21
CA LEU A 82 11.24 2.62 -1.80
C LEU A 82 11.67 1.72 -0.63
N THR A 83 12.96 1.44 -0.50
CA THR A 83 13.50 0.70 0.65
C THR A 83 13.32 1.49 1.94
N ASP A 84 13.60 2.80 1.92
CA ASP A 84 13.31 3.69 3.05
C ASP A 84 11.81 3.68 3.39
N TRP A 85 10.94 3.73 2.36
CA TRP A 85 9.50 3.77 2.54
C TRP A 85 8.96 2.52 3.25
N TYR A 86 9.40 1.31 2.86
CA TYR A 86 8.88 0.12 3.52
C TYR A 86 9.65 -0.25 4.79
N SER A 87 11.00 -0.20 4.78
CA SER A 87 11.80 -0.73 5.89
C SER A 87 11.95 0.24 7.07
N ARG A 88 11.76 1.55 6.84
CA ARG A 88 11.91 2.58 7.86
C ARG A 88 10.61 3.26 8.22
N ASP A 89 9.81 3.68 7.22
CA ASP A 89 8.59 4.45 7.46
C ASP A 89 7.40 3.56 7.80
N TYR A 90 7.10 2.60 6.92
CA TYR A 90 5.97 1.68 7.13
C TYR A 90 6.23 0.79 8.36
N ASP A 91 7.43 0.27 8.51
CA ASP A 91 7.81 -0.52 9.66
C ASP A 91 7.70 0.27 10.98
N ALA A 92 8.07 1.56 10.97
CA ALA A 92 7.95 2.42 12.16
C ALA A 92 6.48 2.64 12.57
N VAL A 93 5.57 2.91 11.62
CA VAL A 93 4.15 3.08 11.97
C VAL A 93 3.52 1.76 12.40
N LEU A 94 3.93 0.63 11.82
CA LEU A 94 3.48 -0.70 12.24
C LEU A 94 3.84 -0.96 13.71
N ASN A 95 5.09 -0.72 14.07
CA ASN A 95 5.58 -0.89 15.44
C ASN A 95 4.89 0.07 16.41
N LEU A 96 4.79 1.35 16.07
CA LEU A 96 4.11 2.35 16.90
C LEU A 96 2.64 1.97 17.15
N ALA A 97 1.93 1.54 16.12
CA ALA A 97 0.53 1.12 16.23
C ALA A 97 0.37 -0.11 17.14
N ALA A 98 1.23 -1.12 16.95
CA ALA A 98 1.26 -2.32 17.77
C ALA A 98 1.56 -2.03 19.25
N ASP A 99 2.51 -1.13 19.52
CA ASP A 99 2.92 -0.76 20.88
C ASP A 99 1.88 0.13 21.58
N THR A 100 1.10 0.91 20.80
CA THR A 100 0.03 1.77 21.34
C THR A 100 -1.13 0.95 21.92
N HIS A 101 -1.40 -0.23 21.37
CA HIS A 101 -2.49 -1.12 21.76
C HIS A 101 -1.96 -2.54 22.02
N ALA A 102 -1.02 -2.65 22.98
CA ALA A 102 -0.39 -3.93 23.30
C ALA A 102 -1.42 -5.04 23.57
N GLY A 103 -1.24 -6.17 22.91
CA GLY A 103 -2.13 -7.33 23.01
C GLY A 103 -3.21 -7.42 21.94
N ALA A 104 -3.54 -6.34 21.21
CA ALA A 104 -4.44 -6.43 20.08
C ALA A 104 -3.71 -6.92 18.81
N PRO A 105 -4.32 -7.82 18.00
CA PRO A 105 -3.69 -8.31 16.78
C PRO A 105 -3.56 -7.17 15.75
N VAL A 106 -2.45 -7.16 15.01
CA VAL A 106 -2.14 -6.11 14.03
C VAL A 106 -2.33 -6.65 12.61
N PHE A 107 -3.16 -5.98 11.83
CA PHE A 107 -3.34 -6.25 10.41
C PHE A 107 -2.83 -5.09 9.58
N ALA A 108 -2.38 -5.40 8.38
CA ALA A 108 -2.07 -4.40 7.37
C ALA A 108 -3.12 -4.44 6.25
N VAL A 109 -3.55 -3.28 5.79
CA VAL A 109 -4.31 -3.12 4.54
C VAL A 109 -3.42 -2.35 3.58
N GLY A 110 -2.86 -3.04 2.59
CA GLY A 110 -1.96 -2.44 1.61
C GLY A 110 -2.67 -2.16 0.30
N HIS A 111 -2.67 -0.91 -0.13
CA HIS A 111 -3.11 -0.52 -1.46
C HIS A 111 -1.93 -0.54 -2.42
N SER A 112 -2.04 -1.31 -3.51
CA SER A 112 -1.02 -1.33 -4.57
C SER A 112 0.40 -1.48 -4.00
N PHE A 113 1.27 -0.48 -4.12
CA PHE A 113 2.62 -0.44 -3.55
C PHE A 113 2.66 -0.82 -2.05
N GLY A 114 1.73 -0.31 -1.24
CA GLY A 114 1.68 -0.60 0.19
C GLY A 114 1.52 -2.09 0.51
N GLY A 115 0.76 -2.82 -0.31
CA GLY A 115 0.63 -4.27 -0.17
C GLY A 115 1.82 -5.04 -0.73
N GLN A 116 2.43 -4.53 -1.82
CA GLN A 116 3.63 -5.14 -2.39
C GLN A 116 4.79 -5.18 -1.39
N CYS A 117 4.90 -4.17 -0.54
CA CYS A 117 6.03 -4.03 0.38
C CYS A 117 5.82 -4.69 1.75
N ALA A 118 4.59 -5.03 2.13
CA ALA A 118 4.31 -5.61 3.45
C ALA A 118 5.14 -6.87 3.80
N PRO A 119 5.41 -7.81 2.88
CA PRO A 119 6.28 -8.95 3.17
C PRO A 119 7.74 -8.59 3.44
N LEU A 120 8.17 -7.38 3.03
CA LEU A 120 9.56 -6.90 3.16
C LEU A 120 9.80 -6.12 4.47
N LEU A 121 8.77 -5.88 5.27
CA LEU A 121 8.92 -5.17 6.54
C LEU A 121 9.85 -5.94 7.47
N PRO A 122 10.82 -5.29 8.12
CA PRO A 122 11.63 -5.91 9.17
C PRO A 122 10.79 -6.55 10.26
N SER A 123 9.73 -5.88 10.70
CA SER A 123 8.80 -6.33 11.75
C SER A 123 7.58 -7.08 11.22
N ARG A 124 7.62 -7.64 10.00
CA ARG A 124 6.48 -8.38 9.39
C ARG A 124 5.92 -9.50 10.24
N ASN A 125 6.72 -10.07 11.14
CA ASN A 125 6.27 -11.14 12.05
C ASN A 125 5.27 -10.64 13.10
N ARG A 126 5.10 -9.32 13.27
CA ARG A 126 4.07 -8.73 14.11
C ARG A 126 2.69 -8.72 13.43
N LEU A 127 2.62 -8.98 12.12
CA LEU A 127 1.36 -9.02 11.38
C LEU A 127 0.57 -10.29 11.71
N ALA A 128 -0.66 -10.11 12.18
CA ALA A 128 -1.67 -11.16 12.28
C ALA A 128 -2.29 -11.48 10.91
N GLY A 129 -2.24 -10.55 9.95
CA GLY A 129 -2.70 -10.74 8.59
C GLY A 129 -2.44 -9.55 7.68
N LEU A 130 -2.50 -9.79 6.37
CA LEU A 130 -2.34 -8.79 5.33
C LEU A 130 -3.53 -8.82 4.37
N ILE A 131 -4.08 -7.66 4.10
CA ILE A 131 -5.13 -7.48 3.09
C ILE A 131 -4.55 -6.63 1.95
N ASN A 132 -4.44 -7.21 0.78
CA ASN A 132 -3.95 -6.59 -0.44
C ASN A 132 -5.12 -6.08 -1.28
N ILE A 133 -5.17 -4.78 -1.55
CA ILE A 133 -6.18 -4.15 -2.39
C ILE A 133 -5.53 -3.65 -3.68
N ALA A 134 -5.98 -4.16 -4.81
CA ALA A 134 -5.45 -3.83 -6.14
C ALA A 134 -3.91 -3.98 -6.22
N VAL A 135 -3.38 -5.05 -5.62
CA VAL A 135 -1.95 -5.35 -5.59
C VAL A 135 -1.57 -6.24 -6.76
N GLY A 136 -0.65 -5.80 -7.58
CA GLY A 136 -0.15 -6.56 -8.72
C GLY A 136 1.21 -6.05 -9.20
N SER A 137 1.75 -6.69 -10.22
CA SER A 137 3.04 -6.36 -10.81
C SER A 137 2.96 -5.17 -11.75
N GLY A 138 3.85 -4.19 -11.54
CA GLY A 138 4.06 -3.07 -12.47
C GLY A 138 5.00 -3.37 -13.64
N SER A 139 5.45 -4.62 -13.83
CA SER A 139 6.22 -5.03 -15.02
C SER A 139 5.40 -4.80 -16.29
N GLY A 140 6.04 -4.30 -17.35
CA GLY A 140 5.38 -3.93 -18.60
C GLY A 140 4.45 -5.00 -19.19
N ARG A 141 4.78 -6.30 -19.00
CA ARG A 141 3.93 -7.42 -19.48
C ARG A 141 2.61 -7.55 -18.71
N HIS A 142 2.52 -7.00 -17.50
CA HIS A 142 1.35 -7.08 -16.62
C HIS A 142 0.54 -5.78 -16.57
N LEU A 143 0.90 -4.79 -17.38
CA LEU A 143 0.15 -3.55 -17.52
C LEU A 143 -0.91 -3.68 -18.63
N LEU A 144 -2.04 -3.01 -18.45
CA LEU A 144 -3.01 -2.90 -19.52
C LEU A 144 -2.38 -2.30 -20.79
N PRO A 145 -2.87 -2.66 -21.99
CA PRO A 145 -2.29 -2.18 -23.26
C PRO A 145 -2.16 -0.67 -23.37
N SER A 146 -3.12 0.08 -22.83
CA SER A 146 -3.12 1.55 -22.79
C SER A 146 -1.96 2.12 -21.96
N VAL A 147 -1.69 1.51 -20.80
CA VAL A 147 -0.58 1.90 -19.90
C VAL A 147 0.75 1.41 -20.48
N ARG A 148 0.80 0.14 -20.90
CA ARG A 148 2.00 -0.50 -21.47
C ARG A 148 2.60 0.26 -22.64
N ARG A 149 1.75 0.83 -23.51
CA ARG A 149 2.21 1.61 -24.67
C ARG A 149 3.03 2.84 -24.26
N ASN A 150 2.67 3.49 -23.17
CA ASN A 150 3.30 4.72 -22.70
C ASN A 150 4.42 4.48 -21.65
N ALA A 151 4.46 3.29 -21.05
CA ALA A 151 5.44 2.96 -20.02
C ALA A 151 6.91 3.08 -20.49
N PRO A 152 7.32 2.67 -21.72
CA PRO A 152 8.70 2.85 -22.18
C PRO A 152 9.10 4.33 -22.24
N PHE A 153 8.21 5.22 -22.69
CA PHE A 153 8.49 6.65 -22.69
C PHE A 153 8.67 7.20 -21.27
N MET A 154 7.83 6.78 -20.33
CA MET A 154 7.98 7.16 -18.92
C MET A 154 9.32 6.69 -18.35
N TRP A 155 9.68 5.43 -18.60
CA TRP A 155 10.86 4.82 -17.97
C TRP A 155 12.19 5.22 -18.63
N HIS A 156 12.21 5.42 -19.95
CA HIS A 156 13.46 5.67 -20.67
C HIS A 156 13.67 7.14 -21.03
N VAL A 157 12.62 7.98 -20.97
CA VAL A 157 12.70 9.39 -21.33
C VAL A 157 12.32 10.28 -20.15
N MET A 158 11.06 10.20 -19.67
CA MET A 158 10.59 11.15 -18.66
C MET A 158 11.36 11.03 -17.35
N ALA A 159 11.50 9.84 -16.77
CA ALA A 159 12.19 9.69 -15.49
C ALA A 159 13.66 10.11 -15.55
N PRO A 160 14.49 9.67 -16.54
CA PRO A 160 15.87 10.10 -16.66
C PRO A 160 16.08 11.59 -16.91
N LEU A 161 15.15 12.28 -17.60
CA LEU A 161 15.26 13.70 -17.89
C LEU A 161 14.68 14.57 -16.77
N LEU A 162 13.48 14.23 -16.26
CA LEU A 162 12.77 15.09 -15.32
C LEU A 162 13.34 15.00 -13.91
N CYS A 163 13.76 13.81 -13.47
CA CYS A 163 14.32 13.68 -12.12
C CYS A 163 15.57 14.56 -11.89
N PRO A 164 16.58 14.57 -12.76
CA PRO A 164 17.72 15.47 -12.58
C PRO A 164 17.33 16.95 -12.73
N LEU A 165 16.44 17.28 -13.67
CA LEU A 165 16.04 18.65 -13.94
C LEU A 165 15.26 19.29 -12.77
N PHE A 166 14.32 18.56 -12.20
CA PHE A 166 13.46 19.06 -11.10
C PHE A 166 13.97 18.67 -9.72
N GLY A 167 14.86 17.68 -9.58
CA GLY A 167 15.30 17.09 -8.32
C GLY A 167 14.32 16.07 -7.74
N TYR A 168 13.25 15.75 -8.49
CA TYR A 168 12.23 14.74 -8.21
C TYR A 168 11.47 14.43 -9.51
N PHE A 169 10.65 13.39 -9.53
CA PHE A 169 9.73 13.14 -10.66
C PHE A 169 8.43 13.93 -10.46
N PRO A 170 8.15 14.96 -11.28
CA PRO A 170 6.98 15.83 -11.14
C PRO A 170 5.73 15.21 -11.79
N GLY A 171 5.36 14.00 -11.39
CA GLY A 171 4.31 13.20 -12.04
C GLY A 171 2.94 13.83 -11.98
N GLU A 172 2.62 14.56 -10.92
CA GLU A 172 1.38 15.33 -10.78
C GLU A 172 1.21 16.35 -11.91
N LYS A 173 2.29 17.06 -12.27
CA LYS A 173 2.27 18.05 -13.36
C LYS A 173 1.95 17.43 -14.72
N PHE A 174 2.28 16.15 -14.91
CA PHE A 174 2.07 15.42 -16.16
C PHE A 174 0.87 14.45 -16.10
N GLY A 175 0.13 14.41 -14.99
CA GLY A 175 -1.05 13.55 -14.82
C GLY A 175 -0.76 12.05 -14.90
N VAL A 176 0.47 11.64 -14.57
CA VAL A 176 0.91 10.22 -14.66
C VAL A 176 0.78 9.51 -13.31
N VAL A 177 1.34 10.12 -12.28
CA VAL A 177 1.35 9.67 -10.88
C VAL A 177 1.56 10.93 -10.04
N GLY A 178 1.43 10.87 -8.73
CA GLY A 178 1.83 11.99 -7.87
C GLY A 178 3.33 12.32 -7.97
N ASN A 179 3.78 13.33 -7.25
CA ASN A 179 5.19 13.67 -7.19
C ASN A 179 5.97 12.60 -6.42
N VAL A 180 7.10 12.12 -6.98
CA VAL A 180 7.90 11.02 -6.43
C VAL A 180 9.35 11.45 -6.26
N PRO A 181 9.99 11.22 -5.09
CA PRO A 181 11.43 11.46 -4.91
C PRO A 181 12.25 10.71 -5.95
N THR A 182 13.36 11.30 -6.38
CA THR A 182 14.23 10.73 -7.43
C THR A 182 14.66 9.29 -7.10
N GLY A 183 15.06 9.01 -5.85
CA GLY A 183 15.47 7.67 -5.42
C GLY A 183 14.35 6.64 -5.58
N ALA A 184 13.15 6.97 -5.08
CA ALA A 184 11.96 6.11 -5.19
C ALA A 184 11.57 5.88 -6.66
N MET A 185 11.63 6.93 -7.50
CA MET A 185 11.30 6.82 -8.93
C MET A 185 12.24 5.89 -9.68
N PHE A 186 13.56 5.98 -9.45
CA PHE A 186 14.52 5.11 -10.12
C PHE A 186 14.48 3.67 -9.59
N GLN A 187 14.19 3.46 -8.31
CA GLN A 187 14.00 2.12 -7.77
C GLN A 187 12.73 1.48 -8.35
N TRP A 188 11.61 2.23 -8.39
CA TRP A 188 10.39 1.76 -9.03
C TRP A 188 10.58 1.42 -10.51
N ARG A 189 11.29 2.29 -11.25
CA ARG A 189 11.70 2.03 -12.62
C ARG A 189 12.46 0.71 -12.76
N ARG A 190 13.43 0.45 -11.86
CA ARG A 190 14.18 -0.82 -11.85
C ARG A 190 13.23 -2.01 -11.71
N TRP A 191 12.28 -1.97 -10.78
CA TRP A 191 11.30 -3.05 -10.62
C TRP A 191 10.43 -3.21 -11.86
N CYS A 192 9.89 -2.13 -12.43
CA CYS A 192 9.02 -2.18 -13.60
C CYS A 192 9.71 -2.71 -14.87
N LEU A 193 11.03 -2.53 -14.98
CA LEU A 193 11.83 -3.05 -16.09
C LEU A 193 12.33 -4.48 -15.84
N THR A 194 12.09 -5.04 -14.66
CA THR A 194 12.48 -6.41 -14.31
C THR A 194 11.31 -7.37 -14.57
N PRO A 195 11.52 -8.55 -15.19
CA PRO A 195 10.43 -9.46 -15.57
C PRO A 195 9.49 -9.85 -14.44
N ASP A 196 10.03 -10.19 -13.26
CA ASP A 196 9.25 -10.57 -12.09
C ASP A 196 9.00 -9.40 -11.13
N TYR A 197 9.16 -8.16 -11.63
CA TYR A 197 8.91 -6.95 -10.87
C TYR A 197 9.68 -6.94 -9.53
N ILE A 198 9.00 -6.64 -8.41
CA ILE A 198 9.58 -6.59 -7.07
C ILE A 198 10.25 -7.92 -6.66
N LEU A 199 9.73 -9.07 -7.10
CA LEU A 199 10.25 -10.39 -6.69
C LEU A 199 11.68 -10.67 -7.15
N SER A 200 12.14 -9.99 -8.20
CA SER A 200 13.54 -10.07 -8.66
C SER A 200 14.19 -8.70 -8.78
N GLY A 201 13.41 -7.62 -8.72
CA GLY A 201 13.90 -6.24 -8.71
C GLY A 201 14.33 -5.74 -7.33
N GLU A 202 13.92 -6.42 -6.25
CA GLU A 202 14.31 -6.08 -4.88
C GLU A 202 14.99 -7.26 -4.19
N PRO A 203 16.19 -7.07 -3.62
CA PRO A 203 16.91 -8.14 -2.93
C PRO A 203 16.10 -8.78 -1.81
N GLY A 204 16.05 -10.12 -1.76
CA GLY A 204 15.35 -10.87 -0.73
C GLY A 204 13.81 -10.88 -0.83
N ALA A 205 13.23 -10.21 -1.84
CA ALA A 205 11.78 -10.10 -1.93
C ALA A 205 11.10 -11.46 -2.17
N ARG A 206 11.64 -12.29 -3.05
CA ARG A 206 11.09 -13.61 -3.35
C ARG A 206 11.04 -14.50 -2.10
N GLU A 207 12.11 -14.49 -1.32
CA GLU A 207 12.23 -15.23 -0.06
C GLU A 207 11.29 -14.67 1.01
N ALA A 208 11.13 -13.35 1.08
CA ALA A 208 10.24 -12.68 2.01
C ALA A 208 8.78 -13.06 1.76
N TYR A 209 8.35 -13.05 0.50
CA TYR A 209 7.01 -13.51 0.10
C TYR A 209 6.83 -15.00 0.38
N ALA A 210 7.79 -15.83 -0.05
CA ALA A 210 7.70 -17.29 0.12
C ALA A 210 7.65 -17.72 1.59
N SER A 211 8.37 -17.00 2.48
CA SER A 211 8.47 -17.32 3.90
C SER A 211 7.41 -16.65 4.79
N ALA A 212 6.54 -15.81 4.24
CA ALA A 212 5.50 -15.12 4.99
C ALA A 212 4.60 -16.11 5.77
N GLN A 213 4.41 -15.86 7.08
CA GLN A 213 3.66 -16.75 7.97
C GLN A 213 2.23 -16.25 8.25
N PHE A 214 1.97 -14.98 8.02
CA PHE A 214 0.65 -14.39 8.19
C PHE A 214 -0.29 -14.75 7.02
N PRO A 215 -1.60 -14.88 7.26
CA PRO A 215 -2.59 -15.05 6.20
C PRO A 215 -2.67 -13.81 5.32
N VAL A 216 -2.95 -14.01 4.04
CA VAL A 216 -3.08 -12.93 3.05
C VAL A 216 -4.44 -13.04 2.36
N LEU A 217 -5.18 -11.92 2.32
CA LEU A 217 -6.36 -11.74 1.47
C LEU A 217 -5.95 -10.83 0.30
N GLY A 218 -6.13 -11.28 -0.92
CA GLY A 218 -5.92 -10.46 -2.13
C GLY A 218 -7.24 -10.12 -2.79
N LEU A 219 -7.59 -8.85 -2.88
CA LEU A 219 -8.75 -8.36 -3.63
C LEU A 219 -8.28 -7.60 -4.86
N MET A 220 -8.56 -8.14 -6.04
CA MET A 220 -8.28 -7.54 -7.34
C MET A 220 -9.58 -7.33 -8.11
N PHE A 221 -9.66 -6.28 -8.91
CA PHE A 221 -10.88 -5.88 -9.60
C PHE A 221 -10.73 -6.05 -11.11
N SER A 222 -11.75 -6.61 -11.76
CA SER A 222 -11.73 -6.91 -13.20
C SER A 222 -11.69 -5.67 -14.09
N ASP A 223 -12.03 -4.52 -13.54
CA ASP A 223 -12.03 -3.22 -14.21
C ASP A 223 -10.86 -2.31 -13.77
N ASP A 224 -9.80 -2.89 -13.19
CA ASP A 224 -8.57 -2.15 -12.87
C ASP A 224 -7.98 -1.56 -14.16
N GLU A 225 -7.79 -0.24 -14.16
CA GLU A 225 -7.33 0.51 -15.33
C GLU A 225 -5.81 0.52 -15.54
N LEU A 226 -5.06 -0.08 -14.61
CA LEU A 226 -3.60 -0.10 -14.64
C LEU A 226 -3.03 -1.49 -14.87
N LEU A 227 -3.53 -2.49 -14.14
CA LEU A 227 -2.92 -3.79 -13.98
C LEU A 227 -3.80 -4.92 -14.56
N LEU A 228 -3.15 -5.90 -15.19
CA LEU A 228 -3.77 -7.16 -15.57
C LEU A 228 -3.82 -8.13 -14.37
N GLU A 229 -4.81 -9.01 -14.37
CA GLU A 229 -4.98 -10.05 -13.34
C GLU A 229 -3.74 -10.94 -13.18
N GLU A 230 -3.07 -11.27 -14.28
CA GLU A 230 -1.87 -12.13 -14.29
C GLU A 230 -0.76 -11.56 -13.40
N GLY A 231 -0.58 -10.24 -13.39
CA GLY A 231 0.40 -9.58 -12.52
C GLY A 231 0.05 -9.68 -11.05
N SER A 232 -1.24 -9.64 -10.73
CA SER A 232 -1.75 -9.84 -9.37
C SER A 232 -1.60 -11.30 -8.93
N ARG A 233 -1.99 -12.25 -9.76
CA ARG A 233 -1.82 -13.71 -9.51
C ARG A 233 -0.36 -14.08 -9.32
N MET A 234 0.55 -13.49 -10.10
CA MET A 234 1.99 -13.75 -9.96
C MET A 234 2.49 -13.35 -8.56
N LEU A 235 2.13 -12.16 -8.07
CA LEU A 235 2.57 -11.73 -6.73
C LEU A 235 1.91 -12.55 -5.62
N HIS A 236 0.59 -12.82 -5.71
CA HIS A 236 -0.10 -13.62 -4.70
C HIS A 236 0.31 -15.10 -4.73
N GLY A 237 0.71 -15.64 -5.87
CA GLY A 237 1.28 -16.99 -6.01
C GLY A 237 2.67 -17.14 -5.38
N ALA A 238 3.37 -16.03 -5.09
CA ALA A 238 4.66 -16.06 -4.42
C ALA A 238 4.57 -16.37 -2.92
N TYR A 239 3.39 -16.29 -2.31
CA TYR A 239 3.14 -16.71 -0.93
C TYR A 239 3.04 -18.25 -0.83
N THR A 240 4.18 -18.93 -0.92
CA THR A 240 4.19 -20.41 -1.02
C THR A 240 4.04 -21.11 0.32
N ARG A 241 4.51 -20.54 1.43
CA ARG A 241 4.37 -21.14 2.77
C ARG A 241 2.93 -21.10 3.27
N ARG A 242 2.22 -20.01 2.99
CA ARG A 242 0.80 -19.82 3.30
C ARG A 242 0.11 -19.17 2.12
N PRO A 243 -0.51 -19.98 1.23
CA PRO A 243 -1.14 -19.46 0.03
C PRO A 243 -2.18 -18.38 0.33
N ALA A 244 -2.20 -17.33 -0.48
CA ALA A 244 -3.13 -16.23 -0.34
C ALA A 244 -4.56 -16.64 -0.69
N ASP A 245 -5.56 -16.15 0.07
CA ASP A 245 -6.97 -16.14 -0.32
C ASP A 245 -7.14 -15.03 -1.38
N TYR A 246 -7.02 -15.42 -2.65
CA TYR A 246 -7.08 -14.49 -3.77
C TYR A 246 -8.46 -14.44 -4.40
N ARG A 247 -9.02 -13.24 -4.51
CA ARG A 247 -10.35 -12.99 -5.08
C ARG A 247 -10.26 -11.98 -6.21
N PHE A 248 -10.74 -12.39 -7.38
CA PHE A 248 -10.89 -11.52 -8.54
C PHE A 248 -12.37 -11.16 -8.66
N ILE A 249 -12.69 -9.88 -8.49
CA ILE A 249 -14.06 -9.39 -8.30
C ILE A 249 -14.47 -8.51 -9.48
N ALA A 250 -15.57 -8.86 -10.14
CA ALA A 250 -16.19 -7.94 -11.08
C ALA A 250 -17.09 -6.94 -10.31
N PRO A 251 -17.09 -5.64 -10.66
CA PRO A 251 -17.92 -4.65 -9.99
C PRO A 251 -19.39 -5.05 -9.88
N GLN A 252 -19.92 -5.72 -10.93
CA GLN A 252 -21.31 -6.16 -11.00
C GLN A 252 -21.64 -7.22 -9.94
N ASP A 253 -20.67 -8.08 -9.58
CA ASP A 253 -20.85 -9.14 -8.57
C ASP A 253 -21.09 -8.58 -7.17
N VAL A 254 -20.71 -7.32 -6.97
CA VAL A 254 -20.86 -6.59 -5.69
C VAL A 254 -21.78 -5.36 -5.81
N GLY A 255 -22.60 -5.32 -6.88
CA GLY A 255 -23.60 -4.26 -7.08
C GLY A 255 -23.03 -2.89 -7.42
N LEU A 256 -21.78 -2.80 -7.88
CA LEU A 256 -21.13 -1.55 -8.26
C LEU A 256 -21.02 -1.41 -9.77
N LYS A 257 -21.05 -0.18 -10.27
CA LYS A 257 -20.82 0.12 -11.69
C LYS A 257 -19.34 0.08 -12.04
N ARG A 258 -18.49 0.49 -11.11
CA ARG A 258 -17.04 0.59 -11.28
C ARG A 258 -16.34 0.53 -9.91
N VAL A 259 -15.20 -0.15 -9.86
CA VAL A 259 -14.25 -0.13 -8.74
C VAL A 259 -12.90 0.43 -9.23
N GLY A 260 -12.27 -0.22 -10.22
CA GLY A 260 -10.95 0.15 -10.74
C GLY A 260 -9.85 0.05 -9.69
N HIS A 261 -8.71 0.67 -9.98
CA HIS A 261 -7.54 0.62 -9.09
C HIS A 261 -7.75 1.34 -7.74
N PHE A 262 -8.56 2.40 -7.73
CA PHE A 262 -8.71 3.31 -6.57
C PHE A 262 -10.07 3.25 -5.89
N GLY A 263 -11.07 2.64 -6.51
CA GLY A 263 -12.47 2.77 -6.07
C GLY A 263 -12.79 2.05 -4.77
N PHE A 264 -12.01 1.02 -4.40
CA PHE A 264 -12.22 0.32 -3.13
C PHE A 264 -12.26 1.27 -1.92
N PHE A 265 -11.40 2.28 -1.87
CA PHE A 265 -11.29 3.21 -0.74
C PHE A 265 -12.29 4.39 -0.79
N LYS A 266 -13.12 4.45 -1.82
CA LYS A 266 -14.15 5.49 -1.96
C LYS A 266 -15.46 5.07 -1.25
N PRO A 267 -16.27 6.03 -0.75
CA PRO A 267 -17.50 5.74 0.00
C PRO A 267 -18.48 4.81 -0.72
N GLN A 268 -18.50 4.83 -2.04
CA GLN A 268 -19.36 3.93 -2.84
C GLN A 268 -19.13 2.44 -2.59
N SER A 269 -17.96 2.07 -2.07
CA SER A 269 -17.57 0.68 -1.77
C SER A 269 -17.94 0.24 -0.34
N GLU A 270 -18.45 1.17 0.49
CA GLU A 270 -18.71 0.93 1.91
C GLU A 270 -19.65 -0.24 2.15
N ALA A 271 -20.77 -0.27 1.43
CA ALA A 271 -21.82 -1.26 1.68
C ALA A 271 -21.43 -2.68 1.18
N SER A 272 -20.56 -2.81 0.20
CA SER A 272 -20.33 -4.08 -0.48
C SER A 272 -18.90 -4.64 -0.36
N LEU A 273 -17.88 -3.78 -0.43
CA LEU A 273 -16.50 -4.24 -0.44
C LEU A 273 -15.82 -4.15 0.94
N TRP A 274 -16.10 -3.10 1.73
CA TRP A 274 -15.45 -2.94 3.03
C TRP A 274 -15.82 -4.04 4.04
N PRO A 275 -17.08 -4.59 4.05
CA PRO A 275 -17.43 -5.73 4.89
C PRO A 275 -16.62 -7.00 4.59
N LEU A 276 -16.10 -7.18 3.36
CA LEU A 276 -15.22 -8.32 3.04
C LEU A 276 -13.93 -8.29 3.87
N VAL A 277 -13.42 -7.09 4.13
CA VAL A 277 -12.21 -6.90 4.93
C VAL A 277 -12.50 -7.09 6.41
N THR A 278 -13.53 -6.42 6.95
CA THR A 278 -13.84 -6.52 8.38
C THR A 278 -14.23 -7.94 8.80
N LYS A 279 -15.04 -8.63 7.99
CA LYS A 279 -15.37 -10.04 8.22
C LYS A 279 -14.13 -10.94 8.22
N TRP A 280 -13.24 -10.76 7.23
CA TRP A 280 -12.01 -11.55 7.15
C TRP A 280 -11.08 -11.32 8.35
N ILE A 281 -11.04 -10.08 8.88
CA ILE A 281 -10.27 -9.74 10.09
C ILE A 281 -10.94 -10.33 11.33
N ASP A 282 -12.26 -10.17 11.51
CA ASP A 282 -13.00 -10.69 12.66
C ASP A 282 -12.81 -12.21 12.81
N GLU A 283 -12.81 -12.96 11.72
CA GLU A 283 -12.57 -14.42 11.70
C GLU A 283 -11.15 -14.82 12.16
N ARG A 284 -10.21 -13.86 12.29
CA ARG A 284 -8.77 -14.08 12.61
C ARG A 284 -8.29 -13.30 13.84
N SER A 285 -9.18 -12.55 14.47
CA SER A 285 -8.89 -11.75 15.66
C SER A 285 -9.27 -12.44 16.97
N THR A 286 -9.82 -13.65 16.87
CA THR A 286 -10.24 -14.50 18.00
C THR A 286 -9.10 -15.36 18.49
#